data_c4d48ab2d4bf2462fc35d242f239477a
#
_entry.id   c4d48ab2d4bf2462fc35d242f239477a
#
_cell.length_a   1.000
_cell.length_b   1.000
_cell.length_c   1.000
_cell.angle_alpha   90.00
_cell.angle_beta   90.00
_cell.angle_gamma   90.00
#
_symmetry.space_group_name_H-M   'P 1'
#
loop_
_entity.id
_entity.type
_entity.pdbx_description
1 polymer ?
#
loop_
_entity_poly.entity_id
_entity_poly.type
_entity_poly.pdbx_seq_one_letter_code
_entity_poly.pdbx_strand_id
1 'polypeptide(L)'
;MQSLIDRLEEYLKRRQEDDALRVLKADINGIDFSSNDYLGFTRNSEIKKNILGRLEKLEKLGSGGSRLLTGNNTLVGEVEKTIAIFHQSESELFFNSGYEANVGLISTVCRRGDLIVYDALCHASLREGIQLSNAKSVSFTHNDLQLLEKQLQAEVNQKFIITESVFSMDGDMCPLVQIVSLAKKYNANIILDEAHGTGVIGEKGEGLAQHLNLHNAIFARVHTFGKAIGFNGAVVLGNAVLRNYLINFCKPFIYTTAPNMLQLVAVHEAYKYLNQHATLVKKLQLLIRHFNTTSNDLQLPCIPSDSAIHCLVIPGNSNVKAMAQALSKNGFDVRPILSPTVPAGTERLRICLHVFNTEEEITALLQTIKSLITP
;
A
#
# COMPACT_ATOMS: atom_id res chain seq x y z
N MET A 1 -6.84 -43.36 -0.66
CA MET A 1 -6.12 -42.04 -0.50
C MET A 1 -6.86 -41.01 -1.35
N GLN A 2 -7.26 -39.90 -0.74
CA GLN A 2 -7.86 -38.77 -1.47
C GLN A 2 -6.83 -38.21 -2.47
N SER A 3 -7.24 -37.96 -3.71
CA SER A 3 -6.32 -37.34 -4.69
C SER A 3 -5.96 -35.90 -4.30
N LEU A 4 -4.85 -35.38 -4.81
CA LEU A 4 -4.51 -33.97 -4.59
C LEU A 4 -5.59 -33.05 -5.14
N ILE A 5 -6.16 -33.40 -6.30
CA ILE A 5 -7.23 -32.60 -6.93
C ILE A 5 -8.47 -32.57 -6.05
N ASP A 6 -8.95 -33.73 -5.56
CA ASP A 6 -10.13 -33.81 -4.68
C ASP A 6 -9.94 -32.89 -3.43
N ARG A 7 -8.71 -32.88 -2.87
CA ARG A 7 -8.38 -32.01 -1.74
C ARG A 7 -8.45 -30.52 -2.10
N LEU A 8 -7.95 -30.13 -3.28
CA LEU A 8 -8.03 -28.73 -3.75
C LEU A 8 -9.49 -28.32 -4.02
N GLU A 9 -10.30 -29.21 -4.61
CA GLU A 9 -11.73 -28.97 -4.83
C GLU A 9 -12.49 -28.80 -3.51
N GLU A 10 -12.16 -29.58 -2.48
CA GLU A 10 -12.76 -29.41 -1.15
C GLU A 10 -12.47 -28.02 -0.55
N TYR A 11 -11.24 -27.50 -0.66
CA TYR A 11 -10.91 -26.15 -0.21
C TYR A 11 -11.67 -25.07 -1.00
N LEU A 12 -11.82 -25.24 -2.32
CA LEU A 12 -12.59 -24.31 -3.15
C LEU A 12 -14.08 -24.34 -2.77
N LYS A 13 -14.63 -25.54 -2.53
CA LYS A 13 -16.02 -25.73 -2.10
C LYS A 13 -16.28 -25.04 -0.76
N ARG A 14 -15.41 -25.20 0.24
CA ARG A 14 -15.51 -24.48 1.52
C ARG A 14 -15.51 -22.96 1.30
N ARG A 15 -14.63 -22.43 0.44
CA ARG A 15 -14.66 -21.01 0.08
C ARG A 15 -15.97 -20.56 -0.55
N GLN A 16 -16.60 -21.41 -1.33
CA GLN A 16 -17.91 -21.15 -1.93
C GLN A 16 -19.03 -21.17 -0.89
N GLU A 17 -19.01 -22.14 0.03
CA GLU A 17 -19.96 -22.25 1.16
C GLU A 17 -19.87 -21.05 2.11
N ASP A 18 -18.66 -20.54 2.34
CA ASP A 18 -18.39 -19.33 3.14
C ASP A 18 -18.68 -18.03 2.38
N ASP A 19 -19.19 -18.10 1.16
CA ASP A 19 -19.40 -16.92 0.28
C ASP A 19 -18.12 -16.10 0.05
N ALA A 20 -16.95 -16.75 0.13
CA ALA A 20 -15.62 -16.15 0.07
C ALA A 20 -14.80 -16.55 -1.17
N LEU A 21 -15.41 -17.25 -2.15
CA LEU A 21 -14.72 -17.64 -3.38
C LEU A 21 -14.34 -16.39 -4.19
N ARG A 22 -13.06 -16.30 -4.57
CA ARG A 22 -12.52 -15.20 -5.36
C ARG A 22 -12.60 -15.55 -6.84
N VAL A 23 -13.08 -14.60 -7.63
CA VAL A 23 -13.17 -14.70 -9.09
C VAL A 23 -12.53 -13.46 -9.72
N LEU A 24 -11.74 -13.65 -10.78
CA LEU A 24 -11.19 -12.55 -11.56
C LEU A 24 -12.33 -11.88 -12.34
N LYS A 25 -12.44 -10.57 -12.21
CA LYS A 25 -13.40 -9.76 -12.97
C LYS A 25 -12.62 -8.96 -14.02
N ALA A 26 -13.08 -9.00 -15.26
CA ALA A 26 -12.41 -8.34 -16.37
C ALA A 26 -12.66 -6.82 -16.40
N ASP A 27 -13.88 -6.37 -16.08
CA ASP A 27 -14.31 -5.00 -16.30
C ASP A 27 -14.73 -4.32 -14.98
N ILE A 28 -14.48 -3.01 -14.94
CA ILE A 28 -15.04 -2.08 -13.95
C ILE A 28 -16.29 -1.48 -14.62
N ASN A 29 -17.46 -1.70 -14.03
CA ASN A 29 -18.71 -1.16 -14.51
C ASN A 29 -19.18 -0.01 -13.63
N GLY A 30 -19.23 1.21 -14.18
CA GLY A 30 -19.67 2.40 -13.47
C GLY A 30 -18.54 3.32 -13.02
N ILE A 31 -18.88 4.27 -12.17
CA ILE A 31 -17.93 5.24 -11.58
C ILE A 31 -17.01 4.49 -10.64
N ASP A 32 -15.71 4.58 -10.89
CA ASP A 32 -14.67 3.88 -10.12
C ASP A 32 -14.53 4.49 -8.72
N PHE A 33 -14.84 3.70 -7.70
CA PHE A 33 -14.55 3.92 -6.29
C PHE A 33 -13.82 2.72 -5.67
N SER A 34 -13.16 1.90 -6.50
CA SER A 34 -12.56 0.63 -6.07
C SER A 34 -11.06 0.51 -6.33
N SER A 35 -10.54 1.15 -7.39
CA SER A 35 -9.12 1.08 -7.73
C SER A 35 -8.25 1.85 -6.71
N ASN A 36 -6.93 1.61 -6.74
CA ASN A 36 -5.98 2.38 -5.96
C ASN A 36 -5.31 3.51 -6.79
N ASP A 37 -5.86 3.83 -7.96
CA ASP A 37 -5.33 4.87 -8.86
C ASP A 37 -5.67 6.29 -8.37
N TYR A 38 -5.32 6.60 -7.12
CA TYR A 38 -5.75 7.81 -6.40
C TYR A 38 -5.50 9.11 -7.17
N LEU A 39 -4.41 9.18 -7.94
CA LEU A 39 -4.04 10.36 -8.74
C LEU A 39 -4.44 10.24 -10.23
N GLY A 40 -5.08 9.14 -10.64
CA GLY A 40 -5.51 8.92 -12.02
C GLY A 40 -4.36 8.75 -13.02
N PHE A 41 -3.18 8.35 -12.54
CA PHE A 41 -1.98 8.28 -13.38
C PHE A 41 -2.06 7.16 -14.41
N THR A 42 -2.80 6.09 -14.15
CA THR A 42 -2.99 4.98 -15.10
C THR A 42 -3.68 5.42 -16.40
N ARG A 43 -4.45 6.51 -16.35
CA ARG A 43 -5.23 7.06 -17.46
C ARG A 43 -4.77 8.43 -17.94
N ASN A 44 -3.65 8.94 -17.41
CA ASN A 44 -3.13 10.26 -17.72
C ASN A 44 -2.49 10.31 -19.11
N SER A 45 -3.05 11.13 -20.02
CA SER A 45 -2.60 11.23 -21.40
C SER A 45 -1.22 11.88 -21.57
N GLU A 46 -0.86 12.82 -20.69
CA GLU A 46 0.45 13.47 -20.71
C GLU A 46 1.55 12.52 -20.25
N ILE A 47 1.34 11.81 -19.14
CA ILE A 47 2.27 10.76 -18.68
C ILE A 47 2.45 9.72 -19.79
N LYS A 48 1.34 9.25 -20.41
CA LYS A 48 1.39 8.30 -21.54
C LYS A 48 2.22 8.83 -22.69
N LYS A 49 2.01 10.08 -23.10
CA LYS A 49 2.79 10.72 -24.19
C LYS A 49 4.28 10.76 -23.86
N ASN A 50 4.63 11.16 -22.65
CA ASN A 50 6.01 11.26 -22.21
C ASN A 50 6.69 9.88 -22.16
N ILE A 51 5.99 8.84 -21.67
CA ILE A 51 6.46 7.46 -21.69
C ILE A 51 6.76 7.02 -23.12
N LEU A 52 5.81 7.17 -24.04
CA LEU A 52 5.98 6.73 -25.44
C LEU A 52 7.16 7.42 -26.12
N GLY A 53 7.28 8.74 -26.01
CA GLY A 53 8.39 9.50 -26.60
C GLY A 53 9.76 9.16 -26.02
N ARG A 54 9.79 8.60 -24.78
CA ARG A 54 11.04 8.13 -24.18
C ARG A 54 11.37 6.71 -24.57
N LEU A 55 10.35 5.84 -24.69
CA LEU A 55 10.53 4.44 -25.13
C LEU A 55 11.05 4.33 -26.56
N GLU A 56 10.64 5.23 -27.47
CA GLU A 56 11.12 5.28 -28.85
C GLU A 56 12.64 5.45 -28.97
N LYS A 57 13.28 6.00 -27.93
CA LYS A 57 14.73 6.25 -27.90
C LYS A 57 15.51 5.08 -27.29
N LEU A 58 14.84 4.04 -26.80
CA LEU A 58 15.48 2.91 -26.16
C LEU A 58 15.71 1.76 -27.15
N GLU A 59 16.92 1.22 -27.16
CA GLU A 59 17.26 0.04 -27.96
C GLU A 59 16.67 -1.26 -27.39
N LYS A 60 16.45 -1.31 -26.07
CA LYS A 60 15.98 -2.50 -25.36
C LYS A 60 14.81 -2.15 -24.46
N LEU A 61 13.79 -3.02 -24.41
CA LEU A 61 12.64 -2.87 -23.53
C LEU A 61 12.70 -3.76 -22.29
N GLY A 62 13.41 -4.87 -22.36
CA GLY A 62 13.58 -5.84 -21.27
C GLY A 62 14.98 -5.82 -20.68
N SER A 63 15.15 -6.46 -19.52
CA SER A 63 16.40 -6.47 -18.75
C SER A 63 17.30 -7.67 -19.08
N GLY A 64 16.73 -8.81 -19.48
CA GLY A 64 17.45 -10.03 -19.86
C GLY A 64 18.24 -10.72 -18.75
N GLY A 65 18.15 -10.27 -17.49
CA GLY A 65 18.83 -10.86 -16.34
C GLY A 65 18.60 -10.09 -15.03
N SER A 66 19.19 -10.56 -13.94
CA SER A 66 19.14 -9.87 -12.66
C SER A 66 20.01 -8.61 -12.64
N ARG A 67 19.77 -7.71 -11.67
CA ARG A 67 20.57 -6.49 -11.50
C ARG A 67 22.06 -6.75 -11.27
N LEU A 68 22.39 -7.85 -10.63
CA LEU A 68 23.79 -8.21 -10.34
C LEU A 68 24.52 -8.87 -11.54
N LEU A 69 23.80 -9.20 -12.61
CA LEU A 69 24.39 -9.75 -13.83
C LEU A 69 24.31 -8.73 -14.97
N THR A 70 23.26 -8.81 -15.79
CA THR A 70 23.13 -8.02 -17.02
C THR A 70 22.01 -7.01 -17.01
N GLY A 71 21.13 -7.05 -15.99
CA GLY A 71 19.92 -6.24 -15.92
C GLY A 71 20.10 -4.84 -15.33
N ASN A 72 21.26 -4.53 -14.73
CA ASN A 72 21.51 -3.17 -14.22
C ASN A 72 21.93 -2.24 -15.35
N ASN A 73 21.46 -0.99 -15.31
CA ASN A 73 21.72 0.01 -16.33
C ASN A 73 21.59 1.45 -15.75
N THR A 74 21.99 2.44 -16.54
CA THR A 74 21.97 3.85 -16.12
C THR A 74 20.59 4.36 -15.79
N LEU A 75 19.54 3.92 -16.52
CA LEU A 75 18.17 4.34 -16.29
C LEU A 75 17.67 3.96 -14.90
N VAL A 76 18.02 2.76 -14.40
CA VAL A 76 17.65 2.37 -13.02
C VAL A 76 18.22 3.36 -12.01
N GLY A 77 19.49 3.72 -12.15
CA GLY A 77 20.14 4.71 -11.27
C GLY A 77 19.51 6.09 -11.35
N GLU A 78 19.10 6.53 -12.55
CA GLU A 78 18.38 7.82 -12.73
C GLU A 78 17.02 7.80 -12.01
N VAL A 79 16.26 6.71 -12.15
CA VAL A 79 14.94 6.54 -11.51
C VAL A 79 15.11 6.49 -10.00
N GLU A 80 16.01 5.66 -9.50
CA GLU A 80 16.35 5.56 -8.08
C GLU A 80 16.68 6.94 -7.51
N LYS A 81 17.61 7.68 -8.11
CA LYS A 81 18.00 9.02 -7.69
C LYS A 81 16.83 10.03 -7.70
N THR A 82 15.97 10.00 -8.72
CA THR A 82 14.78 10.86 -8.79
C THR A 82 13.85 10.61 -7.61
N ILE A 83 13.63 9.35 -7.26
CA ILE A 83 12.78 8.95 -6.15
C ILE A 83 13.41 9.34 -4.81
N ALA A 84 14.72 9.11 -4.63
CA ALA A 84 15.43 9.50 -3.42
C ALA A 84 15.36 11.00 -3.15
N ILE A 85 15.55 11.83 -4.18
CA ILE A 85 15.43 13.29 -4.08
C ILE A 85 14.00 13.68 -3.68
N PHE A 86 12.98 13.10 -4.32
CA PHE A 86 11.58 13.40 -4.01
C PHE A 86 11.23 13.05 -2.56
N HIS A 87 11.69 11.91 -2.07
CA HIS A 87 11.42 11.42 -0.73
C HIS A 87 12.46 11.81 0.33
N GLN A 88 13.42 12.69 -0.02
CA GLN A 88 14.48 13.14 0.89
C GLN A 88 15.18 11.96 1.61
N SER A 89 15.60 10.97 0.84
CA SER A 89 16.32 9.79 1.34
C SER A 89 17.80 9.85 0.95
N GLU A 90 18.68 9.38 1.82
CA GLU A 90 20.10 9.25 1.53
C GLU A 90 20.35 8.23 0.42
N SER A 91 19.57 7.14 0.41
CA SER A 91 19.75 6.05 -0.53
C SER A 91 18.43 5.32 -0.80
N GLU A 92 18.43 4.55 -1.88
CA GLU A 92 17.26 3.90 -2.46
C GLU A 92 17.62 2.58 -3.13
N LEU A 93 16.66 1.66 -3.18
CA LEU A 93 16.79 0.42 -3.94
C LEU A 93 15.45 0.02 -4.56
N PHE A 94 15.42 -0.09 -5.89
CA PHE A 94 14.23 -0.43 -6.65
C PHE A 94 13.94 -1.94 -6.64
N PHE A 95 12.68 -2.31 -6.43
CA PHE A 95 12.12 -3.68 -6.45
C PHE A 95 10.99 -3.78 -7.48
N ASN A 96 10.73 -4.98 -8.01
CA ASN A 96 9.67 -5.19 -9.01
C ASN A 96 8.25 -5.05 -8.44
N SER A 97 8.07 -5.21 -7.13
CA SER A 97 6.78 -5.01 -6.45
C SER A 97 6.95 -4.61 -4.99
N GLY A 98 5.91 -3.99 -4.40
CA GLY A 98 5.87 -3.71 -2.96
C GLY A 98 5.91 -4.98 -2.11
N TYR A 99 5.33 -6.07 -2.62
CA TYR A 99 5.37 -7.37 -1.96
C TYR A 99 6.81 -7.87 -1.81
N GLU A 100 7.57 -7.90 -2.91
CA GLU A 100 8.99 -8.29 -2.89
C GLU A 100 9.84 -7.36 -2.01
N ALA A 101 9.59 -6.05 -2.05
CA ALA A 101 10.30 -5.07 -1.25
C ALA A 101 10.11 -5.34 0.26
N ASN A 102 8.86 -5.52 0.71
CA ASN A 102 8.53 -5.79 2.11
C ASN A 102 9.11 -7.14 2.58
N VAL A 103 8.85 -8.21 1.83
CA VAL A 103 9.38 -9.55 2.15
C VAL A 103 10.90 -9.53 2.16
N GLY A 104 11.52 -8.93 1.14
CA GLY A 104 12.97 -8.87 1.00
C GLY A 104 13.62 -8.05 2.11
N LEU A 105 13.11 -6.86 2.41
CA LEU A 105 13.63 -5.99 3.46
C LEU A 105 13.61 -6.71 4.81
N ILE A 106 12.43 -7.12 5.26
CA ILE A 106 12.23 -7.65 6.61
C ILE A 106 12.98 -8.97 6.81
N SER A 107 12.83 -9.92 5.88
CA SER A 107 13.51 -11.21 5.99
C SER A 107 15.04 -11.13 5.91
N THR A 108 15.57 -10.02 5.39
CA THR A 108 17.01 -9.81 5.25
C THR A 108 17.61 -9.09 6.45
N VAL A 109 16.94 -8.05 6.98
CA VAL A 109 17.51 -7.22 8.06
C VAL A 109 17.21 -7.77 9.46
N CYS A 110 16.04 -8.40 9.65
CA CYS A 110 15.67 -8.97 10.94
C CYS A 110 16.18 -10.42 11.06
N ARG A 111 16.80 -10.77 12.17
CA ARG A 111 17.51 -12.06 12.35
C ARG A 111 17.15 -12.74 13.67
N ARG A 112 17.58 -13.99 13.81
CA ARG A 112 17.48 -14.72 15.08
C ARG A 112 18.19 -13.93 16.19
N GLY A 113 17.49 -13.73 17.30
CA GLY A 113 17.93 -12.92 18.45
C GLY A 113 17.36 -11.51 18.47
N ASP A 114 16.73 -11.07 17.38
CA ASP A 114 16.00 -9.81 17.30
C ASP A 114 14.53 -9.99 17.71
N LEU A 115 13.87 -8.88 18.03
CA LEU A 115 12.43 -8.81 18.28
C LEU A 115 11.77 -7.91 17.24
N ILE A 116 10.74 -8.44 16.59
CA ILE A 116 9.83 -7.67 15.76
C ILE A 116 8.53 -7.45 16.51
N VAL A 117 8.15 -6.20 16.70
CA VAL A 117 6.85 -5.78 17.23
C VAL A 117 6.07 -5.14 16.09
N TYR A 118 4.93 -5.72 15.70
CA TYR A 118 4.21 -5.28 14.51
C TYR A 118 2.72 -5.08 14.75
N ASP A 119 2.11 -4.16 14.03
CA ASP A 119 0.67 -3.92 14.10
C ASP A 119 -0.11 -5.12 13.57
N ALA A 120 -1.15 -5.53 14.28
CA ALA A 120 -1.96 -6.71 13.93
C ALA A 120 -2.64 -6.61 12.54
N LEU A 121 -2.87 -5.39 12.04
CA LEU A 121 -3.47 -5.14 10.73
C LEU A 121 -2.45 -4.96 9.60
N CYS A 122 -1.16 -5.13 9.86
CA CYS A 122 -0.13 -5.07 8.83
C CYS A 122 -0.43 -5.97 7.62
N HIS A 123 -0.12 -5.45 6.44
CA HIS A 123 -0.31 -6.14 5.16
C HIS A 123 0.35 -7.54 5.12
N ALA A 124 -0.21 -8.43 4.33
CA ALA A 124 0.26 -9.82 4.19
C ALA A 124 1.76 -9.90 3.85
N SER A 125 2.29 -9.01 3.00
CA SER A 125 3.71 -8.99 2.65
C SER A 125 4.64 -8.67 3.83
N LEU A 126 4.21 -7.79 4.73
CA LEU A 126 4.95 -7.49 5.96
C LEU A 126 4.98 -8.73 6.86
N ARG A 127 3.82 -9.36 7.08
CA ARG A 127 3.70 -10.59 7.88
C ARG A 127 4.50 -11.75 7.30
N GLU A 128 4.54 -11.91 5.98
CA GLU A 128 5.36 -12.94 5.34
C GLU A 128 6.84 -12.66 5.50
N GLY A 129 7.27 -11.42 5.33
CA GLY A 129 8.66 -11.01 5.62
C GLY A 129 9.05 -11.27 7.07
N ILE A 130 8.15 -11.01 8.03
CA ILE A 130 8.33 -11.32 9.46
C ILE A 130 8.50 -12.84 9.66
N GLN A 131 7.63 -13.64 9.08
CA GLN A 131 7.68 -15.11 9.19
C GLN A 131 8.99 -15.68 8.63
N LEU A 132 9.49 -15.13 7.53
CA LEU A 132 10.72 -15.57 6.87
C LEU A 132 12.00 -15.08 7.56
N SER A 133 11.92 -14.09 8.45
CA SER A 133 13.09 -13.47 9.09
C SER A 133 13.78 -14.36 10.15
N ASN A 134 13.09 -15.35 10.69
CA ASN A 134 13.50 -16.15 11.85
C ASN A 134 13.70 -15.32 13.16
N ALA A 135 13.34 -14.05 13.19
CA ALA A 135 13.32 -13.24 14.40
C ALA A 135 12.13 -13.63 15.30
N LYS A 136 12.22 -13.38 16.60
CA LYS A 136 11.04 -13.45 17.47
C LYS A 136 10.08 -12.34 17.07
N SER A 137 8.80 -12.65 16.88
CA SER A 137 7.82 -11.66 16.51
C SER A 137 6.61 -11.69 17.43
N VAL A 138 6.02 -10.52 17.68
CA VAL A 138 4.82 -10.35 18.47
C VAL A 138 3.99 -9.21 17.85
N SER A 139 2.69 -9.44 17.68
CA SER A 139 1.77 -8.41 17.24
C SER A 139 1.24 -7.60 18.40
N PHE A 140 0.98 -6.31 18.19
CA PHE A 140 0.17 -5.49 19.09
C PHE A 140 -1.19 -5.19 18.45
N THR A 141 -2.20 -4.97 19.29
CA THR A 141 -3.52 -4.55 18.83
C THR A 141 -3.39 -3.26 18.05
N HIS A 142 -4.14 -3.16 16.96
CA HIS A 142 -4.07 -2.05 16.02
C HIS A 142 -4.02 -0.69 16.70
N ASN A 143 -2.95 0.07 16.42
CA ASN A 143 -2.67 1.40 16.96
C ASN A 143 -2.60 1.50 18.51
N ASP A 144 -2.50 0.37 19.23
CA ASP A 144 -2.38 0.33 20.70
C ASP A 144 -0.93 0.61 21.15
N LEU A 145 -0.69 1.89 21.46
CA LEU A 145 0.61 2.36 21.91
C LEU A 145 1.03 1.80 23.28
N GLN A 146 0.08 1.45 24.15
CA GLN A 146 0.39 0.90 25.48
C GLN A 146 0.92 -0.53 25.35
N LEU A 147 0.27 -1.33 24.49
CA LEU A 147 0.72 -2.69 24.21
C LEU A 147 2.05 -2.69 23.45
N LEU A 148 2.22 -1.77 22.46
CA LEU A 148 3.49 -1.56 21.77
C LEU A 148 4.62 -1.25 22.77
N GLU A 149 4.41 -0.29 23.67
CA GLU A 149 5.40 0.09 24.69
C GLU A 149 5.77 -1.09 25.60
N LYS A 150 4.77 -1.82 26.08
CA LYS A 150 4.98 -3.02 26.92
C LYS A 150 5.86 -4.05 26.23
N GLN A 151 5.66 -4.29 24.94
CA GLN A 151 6.43 -5.28 24.18
C GLN A 151 7.87 -4.81 23.91
N LEU A 152 8.10 -3.50 23.76
CA LEU A 152 9.42 -2.93 23.55
C LEU A 152 10.33 -2.97 24.79
N GLN A 153 9.79 -3.28 25.95
CA GLN A 153 10.58 -3.45 27.18
C GLN A 153 11.48 -4.71 27.19
N ALA A 154 11.26 -5.63 26.26
CA ALA A 154 12.05 -6.86 26.18
C ALA A 154 13.55 -6.55 25.96
N GLU A 155 14.42 -7.31 26.62
CA GLU A 155 15.87 -7.25 26.44
C GLU A 155 16.29 -8.21 25.30
N VAL A 156 16.69 -7.66 24.16
CA VAL A 156 17.08 -8.38 22.95
C VAL A 156 18.16 -7.61 22.19
N ASN A 157 18.78 -8.24 21.17
CA ASN A 157 19.86 -7.62 20.40
C ASN A 157 19.39 -6.37 19.66
N GLN A 158 18.37 -6.52 18.83
CA GLN A 158 17.75 -5.42 18.07
C GLN A 158 16.22 -5.51 18.19
N LYS A 159 15.58 -4.37 18.14
CA LYS A 159 14.13 -4.24 18.12
C LYS A 159 13.69 -3.57 16.84
N PHE A 160 12.64 -4.11 16.23
CA PHE A 160 12.01 -3.53 15.06
C PHE A 160 10.53 -3.28 15.33
N ILE A 161 10.06 -2.09 14.97
CA ILE A 161 8.64 -1.76 14.91
C ILE A 161 8.24 -1.77 13.44
N ILE A 162 7.22 -2.57 13.07
CA ILE A 162 6.72 -2.65 11.70
C ILE A 162 5.27 -2.18 11.69
N THR A 163 4.99 -1.17 10.85
CA THR A 163 3.66 -0.58 10.70
C THR A 163 3.47 0.00 9.29
N GLU A 164 2.24 0.41 8.99
CA GLU A 164 1.88 1.11 7.76
C GLU A 164 1.52 2.57 8.08
N SER A 165 1.81 3.48 7.17
CA SER A 165 1.37 4.88 7.33
C SER A 165 -0.14 5.03 7.23
N VAL A 166 -0.75 4.26 6.30
CA VAL A 166 -2.18 4.14 6.09
C VAL A 166 -2.53 2.67 5.90
N PHE A 167 -3.46 2.17 6.67
CA PHE A 167 -3.87 0.76 6.63
C PHE A 167 -4.86 0.50 5.50
N SER A 168 -4.57 -0.50 4.69
CA SER A 168 -5.25 -0.74 3.40
C SER A 168 -6.74 -1.11 3.53
N MET A 169 -7.15 -1.70 4.67
CA MET A 169 -8.51 -2.22 4.88
C MET A 169 -9.38 -1.33 5.77
N ASP A 170 -8.81 -0.31 6.38
CA ASP A 170 -9.52 0.63 7.25
C ASP A 170 -9.40 2.08 6.76
N GLY A 171 -8.28 2.42 6.14
CA GLY A 171 -7.98 3.76 5.65
C GLY A 171 -7.43 4.70 6.72
N ASP A 172 -7.37 4.26 7.96
CA ASP A 172 -6.82 5.04 9.06
C ASP A 172 -5.29 5.08 9.06
N MET A 173 -4.72 6.00 9.82
CA MET A 173 -3.29 6.22 9.88
C MET A 173 -2.70 5.73 11.20
N CYS A 174 -1.43 5.29 11.15
CA CYS A 174 -0.70 5.01 12.37
C CYS A 174 -0.36 6.31 13.15
N PRO A 175 -0.30 6.26 14.49
CA PRO A 175 0.14 7.38 15.33
C PRO A 175 1.68 7.52 15.27
N LEU A 176 2.22 7.90 14.09
CA LEU A 176 3.65 7.82 13.80
C LEU A 176 4.53 8.66 14.73
N VAL A 177 4.04 9.83 15.18
CA VAL A 177 4.78 10.69 16.12
C VAL A 177 5.07 9.95 17.44
N GLN A 178 4.04 9.29 17.97
CA GLN A 178 4.14 8.54 19.23
C GLN A 178 4.99 7.27 19.03
N ILE A 179 4.83 6.58 17.89
CA ILE A 179 5.65 5.41 17.53
C ILE A 179 7.13 5.79 17.47
N VAL A 180 7.48 6.91 16.83
CA VAL A 180 8.87 7.42 16.79
C VAL A 180 9.39 7.76 18.20
N SER A 181 8.54 8.34 19.06
CA SER A 181 8.90 8.60 20.45
C SER A 181 9.25 7.32 21.22
N LEU A 182 8.40 6.28 21.08
CA LEU A 182 8.64 4.97 21.69
C LEU A 182 9.87 4.29 21.09
N ALA A 183 10.06 4.35 19.79
CA ALA A 183 11.25 3.81 19.14
C ALA A 183 12.54 4.41 19.67
N LYS A 184 12.59 5.73 19.85
CA LYS A 184 13.73 6.42 20.48
C LYS A 184 13.95 5.99 21.92
N LYS A 185 12.88 5.91 22.72
CA LYS A 185 12.92 5.53 24.14
C LYS A 185 13.49 4.12 24.34
N TYR A 186 13.14 3.18 23.45
CA TYR A 186 13.50 1.76 23.57
C TYR A 186 14.58 1.30 22.59
N ASN A 187 15.25 2.24 21.91
CA ASN A 187 16.27 1.98 20.87
C ASN A 187 15.79 0.95 19.83
N ALA A 188 14.61 1.19 19.24
CA ALA A 188 14.00 0.34 18.24
C ALA A 188 14.10 0.98 16.85
N ASN A 189 14.21 0.14 15.82
CA ASN A 189 14.27 0.54 14.42
C ASN A 189 12.86 0.49 13.82
N ILE A 190 12.42 1.51 13.09
CA ILE A 190 11.10 1.53 12.46
C ILE A 190 11.22 1.14 10.99
N ILE A 191 10.43 0.17 10.55
CA ILE A 191 10.15 -0.14 9.14
C ILE A 191 8.72 0.32 8.85
N LEU A 192 8.57 1.29 7.96
CA LEU A 192 7.29 1.91 7.63
C LEU A 192 6.90 1.62 6.19
N ASP A 193 5.73 1.00 5.97
CA ASP A 193 5.13 0.87 4.64
C ASP A 193 4.30 2.12 4.33
N GLU A 194 4.71 2.87 3.31
CA GLU A 194 4.07 4.09 2.81
C GLU A 194 3.22 3.84 1.54
N ALA A 195 2.83 2.59 1.30
CA ALA A 195 2.16 2.20 0.06
C ALA A 195 0.87 3.01 -0.21
N HIS A 196 0.09 3.31 0.83
CA HIS A 196 -1.13 4.10 0.74
C HIS A 196 -0.94 5.58 1.15
N GLY A 197 0.21 5.94 1.70
CA GLY A 197 0.61 7.32 1.98
C GLY A 197 1.17 8.04 0.76
N THR A 198 1.91 7.30 -0.09
CA THR A 198 2.53 7.80 -1.32
C THR A 198 1.48 8.38 -2.28
N GLY A 199 1.68 9.62 -2.71
CA GLY A 199 0.75 10.33 -3.61
C GLY A 199 -0.52 10.85 -2.94
N VAL A 200 -0.72 10.58 -1.64
CA VAL A 200 -1.94 10.93 -0.88
C VAL A 200 -1.65 11.92 0.25
N ILE A 201 -0.62 11.65 1.05
CA ILE A 201 -0.28 12.43 2.22
C ILE A 201 0.92 13.35 1.94
N GLY A 202 0.84 14.57 2.46
CA GLY A 202 1.87 15.59 2.30
C GLY A 202 1.52 16.63 1.24
N GLU A 203 2.38 17.63 1.08
CA GLU A 203 2.16 18.73 0.13
C GLU A 203 2.31 18.28 -1.33
N LYS A 204 3.19 17.31 -1.57
CA LYS A 204 3.51 16.76 -2.89
C LYS A 204 3.15 15.27 -3.00
N GLY A 205 2.52 14.69 -1.97
CA GLY A 205 2.27 13.26 -1.90
C GLY A 205 3.50 12.44 -1.49
N GLU A 206 4.36 13.04 -0.70
CA GLU A 206 5.63 12.44 -0.26
C GLU A 206 5.47 11.35 0.80
N GLY A 207 4.29 11.21 1.39
CA GLY A 207 3.99 10.23 2.44
C GLY A 207 4.03 10.80 3.86
N LEU A 208 3.57 10.01 4.83
CA LEU A 208 3.34 10.44 6.21
C LEU A 208 4.64 10.82 6.94
N ALA A 209 5.67 9.98 6.81
CA ALA A 209 6.93 10.23 7.53
C ALA A 209 7.57 11.56 7.14
N GLN A 210 7.57 11.89 5.86
CA GLN A 210 8.13 13.15 5.37
C GLN A 210 7.21 14.32 5.68
N HIS A 211 5.91 14.17 5.53
CA HIS A 211 4.93 15.19 5.90
C HIS A 211 5.08 15.65 7.36
N LEU A 212 5.34 14.71 8.26
CA LEU A 212 5.58 14.99 9.69
C LEU A 212 7.03 15.35 10.01
N ASN A 213 7.92 15.46 9.02
CA ASN A 213 9.36 15.67 9.22
C ASN A 213 10.04 14.58 10.09
N LEU A 214 9.53 13.36 10.04
CA LEU A 214 10.04 12.21 10.82
C LEU A 214 10.84 11.22 9.97
N HIS A 215 11.00 11.46 8.66
CA HIS A 215 11.63 10.54 7.72
C HIS A 215 13.07 10.14 8.11
N ASN A 216 13.82 11.04 8.77
CA ASN A 216 15.17 10.76 9.26
C ASN A 216 15.19 9.88 10.54
N ALA A 217 14.06 9.70 11.20
CA ALA A 217 13.92 8.82 12.36
C ALA A 217 13.45 7.40 12.00
N ILE A 218 13.17 7.15 10.73
CA ILE A 218 12.69 5.86 10.21
C ILE A 218 13.88 5.10 9.60
N PHE A 219 14.12 3.87 10.07
CA PHE A 219 15.20 3.03 9.57
C PHE A 219 15.04 2.68 8.10
N ALA A 220 13.83 2.29 7.69
CA ALA A 220 13.50 2.00 6.30
C ALA A 220 12.05 2.38 5.97
N ARG A 221 11.83 2.98 4.80
CA ARG A 221 10.51 3.28 4.25
C ARG A 221 10.31 2.51 2.96
N VAL A 222 9.11 1.95 2.76
CA VAL A 222 8.75 1.27 1.51
C VAL A 222 7.67 2.07 0.80
N HIS A 223 7.95 2.54 -0.42
CA HIS A 223 6.99 3.23 -1.27
C HIS A 223 6.68 2.36 -2.48
N THR A 224 5.39 2.16 -2.79
CA THR A 224 4.96 1.31 -3.90
C THR A 224 4.42 2.14 -5.06
N PHE A 225 4.56 1.63 -6.28
CA PHE A 225 4.15 2.35 -7.48
C PHE A 225 2.86 1.83 -8.10
N GLY A 226 2.30 0.73 -7.57
CA GLY A 226 1.06 0.10 -8.06
C GLY A 226 -0.23 0.79 -7.63
N LYS A 227 -0.14 1.94 -6.95
CA LYS A 227 -1.30 2.66 -6.41
C LYS A 227 -1.34 4.09 -6.99
N ALA A 228 -1.18 5.13 -6.20
CA ALA A 228 -1.22 6.52 -6.68
C ALA A 228 -0.27 6.81 -7.85
N ILE A 229 0.89 6.16 -7.90
CA ILE A 229 1.87 6.32 -9.00
C ILE A 229 1.41 5.62 -10.29
N GLY A 230 0.48 4.65 -10.21
CA GLY A 230 -0.20 4.05 -11.36
C GLY A 230 0.60 3.00 -12.15
N PHE A 231 1.76 2.54 -11.65
CA PHE A 231 2.64 1.59 -12.32
C PHE A 231 3.15 0.51 -11.38
N ASN A 232 3.90 -0.47 -11.88
CA ASN A 232 4.46 -1.54 -11.08
C ASN A 232 5.79 -1.15 -10.43
N GLY A 233 6.09 -1.80 -9.30
CA GLY A 233 7.35 -1.66 -8.59
C GLY A 233 7.20 -1.05 -7.21
N ALA A 234 8.35 -0.95 -6.56
CA ALA A 234 8.49 -0.31 -5.26
C ALA A 234 9.94 0.14 -5.05
N VAL A 235 10.15 0.96 -4.03
CA VAL A 235 11.47 1.35 -3.58
C VAL A 235 11.58 1.16 -2.07
N VAL A 236 12.73 0.65 -1.63
CA VAL A 236 13.15 0.72 -0.23
C VAL A 236 14.06 1.94 -0.09
N LEU A 237 13.70 2.84 0.81
CA LEU A 237 14.43 4.05 1.15
C LEU A 237 15.07 3.93 2.54
N GLY A 238 16.30 4.39 2.67
CA GLY A 238 17.05 4.37 3.93
C GLY A 238 18.46 4.93 3.74
N ASN A 239 19.40 4.50 4.57
CA ASN A 239 20.78 4.92 4.43
C ASN A 239 21.58 4.03 3.44
N ALA A 240 22.77 4.48 3.05
CA ALA A 240 23.62 3.76 2.09
C ALA A 240 24.06 2.37 2.59
N VAL A 241 24.20 2.19 3.90
CA VAL A 241 24.56 0.88 4.49
C VAL A 241 23.44 -0.12 4.29
N LEU A 242 22.18 0.29 4.53
CA LEU A 242 21.01 -0.57 4.28
C LEU A 242 20.92 -0.96 2.79
N ARG A 243 21.07 0.01 1.89
CA ARG A 243 21.07 -0.27 0.45
C ARG A 243 22.11 -1.32 0.06
N ASN A 244 23.35 -1.11 0.47
CA ASN A 244 24.46 -2.03 0.15
C ASN A 244 24.23 -3.40 0.79
N TYR A 245 23.66 -3.45 1.99
CA TYR A 245 23.33 -4.69 2.66
C TYR A 245 22.25 -5.47 1.89
N LEU A 246 21.18 -4.82 1.45
CA LEU A 246 20.13 -5.45 0.65
C LEU A 246 20.65 -5.96 -0.70
N ILE A 247 21.53 -5.23 -1.39
CA ILE A 247 22.16 -5.66 -2.65
C ILE A 247 22.91 -6.98 -2.46
N ASN A 248 23.54 -7.19 -1.30
CA ASN A 248 24.39 -8.36 -1.04
C ASN A 248 23.66 -9.55 -0.39
N PHE A 249 22.55 -9.33 0.29
CA PHE A 249 21.90 -10.36 1.13
C PHE A 249 20.40 -10.55 0.87
N CYS A 250 19.75 -9.64 0.15
CA CYS A 250 18.32 -9.72 -0.10
C CYS A 250 18.00 -10.68 -1.25
N LYS A 251 17.57 -11.90 -0.93
CA LYS A 251 17.26 -12.93 -1.91
C LYS A 251 16.22 -12.50 -2.97
N PRO A 252 15.08 -11.87 -2.61
CA PRO A 252 14.12 -11.36 -3.59
C PRO A 252 14.72 -10.32 -4.56
N PHE A 253 15.76 -9.60 -4.17
CA PHE A 253 16.48 -8.68 -5.05
C PHE A 253 17.53 -9.40 -5.90
N ILE A 254 18.31 -10.31 -5.32
CA ILE A 254 19.46 -10.97 -5.97
C ILE A 254 19.00 -11.93 -7.07
N TYR A 255 17.96 -12.73 -6.79
CA TYR A 255 17.54 -13.87 -7.61
C TYR A 255 16.31 -13.60 -8.47
N THR A 256 15.96 -12.34 -8.69
CA THR A 256 14.88 -11.94 -9.60
C THR A 256 15.44 -11.23 -10.84
N THR A 257 14.69 -11.25 -11.93
CA THR A 257 14.97 -10.43 -13.11
C THR A 257 14.86 -8.95 -12.75
N ALA A 258 15.76 -8.14 -13.25
CA ALA A 258 15.73 -6.68 -13.06
C ALA A 258 14.44 -6.07 -13.64
N PRO A 259 14.00 -4.89 -13.15
CA PRO A 259 12.87 -4.18 -13.74
C PRO A 259 13.10 -3.89 -15.21
N ASN A 260 12.05 -4.02 -16.02
CA ASN A 260 12.13 -3.73 -17.45
C ASN A 260 12.15 -2.21 -17.73
N MET A 261 12.58 -1.81 -18.92
CA MET A 261 12.74 -0.41 -19.28
C MET A 261 11.40 0.34 -19.28
N LEU A 262 10.31 -0.31 -19.73
CA LEU A 262 8.98 0.28 -19.72
C LEU A 262 8.54 0.66 -18.29
N GLN A 263 8.74 -0.24 -17.33
CA GLN A 263 8.44 0.01 -15.92
C GLN A 263 9.25 1.18 -15.37
N LEU A 264 10.55 1.22 -15.66
CA LEU A 264 11.44 2.28 -15.20
C LEU A 264 11.06 3.64 -15.79
N VAL A 265 10.83 3.71 -17.10
CA VAL A 265 10.40 4.94 -17.77
C VAL A 265 9.07 5.41 -17.22
N ALA A 266 8.11 4.51 -17.03
CA ALA A 266 6.79 4.84 -16.54
C ALA A 266 6.82 5.44 -15.12
N VAL A 267 7.54 4.79 -14.20
CA VAL A 267 7.72 5.29 -12.84
C VAL A 267 8.45 6.63 -12.84
N HIS A 268 9.50 6.79 -13.65
CA HIS A 268 10.24 8.04 -13.74
C HIS A 268 9.36 9.21 -14.21
N GLU A 269 8.60 9.01 -15.28
CA GLU A 269 7.72 10.06 -15.80
C GLU A 269 6.56 10.36 -14.85
N ALA A 270 6.06 9.36 -14.11
CA ALA A 270 5.05 9.58 -13.07
C ALA A 270 5.59 10.44 -11.91
N TYR A 271 6.80 10.16 -11.41
CA TYR A 271 7.42 10.99 -10.35
C TYR A 271 7.73 12.41 -10.82
N LYS A 272 8.20 12.59 -12.05
CA LYS A 272 8.38 13.93 -12.63
C LYS A 272 7.07 14.68 -12.70
N TYR A 273 6.02 14.02 -13.18
CA TYR A 273 4.69 14.60 -13.29
C TYR A 273 4.14 14.97 -11.91
N LEU A 274 4.23 14.08 -10.93
CA LEU A 274 3.80 14.35 -9.54
C LEU A 274 4.52 15.57 -8.96
N ASN A 275 5.83 15.65 -9.13
CA ASN A 275 6.62 16.79 -8.62
C ASN A 275 6.23 18.13 -9.25
N GLN A 276 5.73 18.13 -10.49
CA GLN A 276 5.26 19.32 -11.20
C GLN A 276 3.81 19.67 -10.92
N HIS A 277 3.00 18.70 -10.47
CA HIS A 277 1.55 18.81 -10.34
C HIS A 277 1.06 18.51 -8.91
N ALA A 278 1.71 19.10 -7.91
CA ALA A 278 1.31 18.96 -6.49
C ALA A 278 -0.16 19.38 -6.20
N THR A 279 -0.75 20.18 -7.11
CA THR A 279 -2.18 20.54 -7.05
C THR A 279 -3.13 19.34 -7.12
N LEU A 280 -2.71 18.23 -7.73
CA LEU A 280 -3.49 16.98 -7.74
C LEU A 280 -3.66 16.40 -6.32
N VAL A 281 -2.59 16.42 -5.53
CA VAL A 281 -2.65 15.97 -4.13
C VAL A 281 -3.61 16.85 -3.32
N LYS A 282 -3.56 18.18 -3.52
CA LYS A 282 -4.50 19.11 -2.89
C LYS A 282 -5.95 18.85 -3.31
N LYS A 283 -6.18 18.56 -4.60
CA LYS A 283 -7.50 18.18 -5.11
C LYS A 283 -8.01 16.90 -4.43
N LEU A 284 -7.18 15.87 -4.33
CA LEU A 284 -7.55 14.62 -3.64
C LEU A 284 -7.92 14.89 -2.17
N GLN A 285 -7.13 15.71 -1.48
CA GLN A 285 -7.42 16.08 -0.08
C GLN A 285 -8.72 16.88 0.08
N LEU A 286 -9.11 17.68 -0.91
CA LEU A 286 -10.42 18.34 -0.92
C LEU A 286 -11.54 17.32 -1.03
N LEU A 287 -11.43 16.35 -1.92
CA LEU A 287 -12.42 15.28 -2.09
C LEU A 287 -12.52 14.39 -0.83
N ILE A 288 -11.39 14.11 -0.16
CA ILE A 288 -11.38 13.40 1.13
C ILE A 288 -12.19 14.19 2.18
N ARG A 289 -11.95 15.49 2.31
CA ARG A 289 -12.72 16.34 3.22
C ARG A 289 -14.20 16.38 2.87
N HIS A 290 -14.52 16.50 1.58
CA HIS A 290 -15.91 16.46 1.11
C HIS A 290 -16.60 15.15 1.48
N PHE A 291 -15.93 14.01 1.26
CA PHE A 291 -16.45 12.70 1.68
C PHE A 291 -16.72 12.65 3.19
N ASN A 292 -15.78 13.08 4.02
CA ASN A 292 -15.90 13.06 5.47
C ASN A 292 -17.06 13.96 5.96
N THR A 293 -17.17 15.16 5.42
CA THR A 293 -18.28 16.08 5.76
C THR A 293 -19.62 15.46 5.37
N THR A 294 -19.77 15.02 4.11
CA THR A 294 -21.03 14.47 3.61
C THR A 294 -21.42 13.17 4.32
N SER A 295 -20.46 12.28 4.61
CA SER A 295 -20.74 11.04 5.33
C SER A 295 -21.18 11.28 6.77
N ASN A 296 -20.61 12.29 7.44
CA ASN A 296 -21.01 12.71 8.78
C ASN A 296 -22.41 13.34 8.77
N ASP A 297 -22.72 14.23 7.84
CA ASP A 297 -24.04 14.85 7.68
C ASP A 297 -25.14 13.81 7.44
N LEU A 298 -24.81 12.77 6.68
CA LEU A 298 -25.69 11.61 6.43
C LEU A 298 -25.69 10.60 7.57
N GLN A 299 -24.88 10.80 8.61
CA GLN A 299 -24.72 9.87 9.73
C GLN A 299 -24.42 8.43 9.29
N LEU A 300 -23.51 8.27 8.34
CA LEU A 300 -23.03 6.97 7.89
C LEU A 300 -21.96 6.44 8.86
N PRO A 301 -22.01 5.15 9.26
CA PRO A 301 -21.04 4.56 10.19
C PRO A 301 -19.73 4.22 9.50
N CYS A 302 -19.04 5.22 8.95
CA CYS A 302 -17.74 5.05 8.34
C CYS A 302 -16.63 4.95 9.40
N ILE A 303 -15.61 4.16 9.13
CA ILE A 303 -14.37 4.19 9.92
C ILE A 303 -13.70 5.55 9.66
N PRO A 304 -13.28 6.29 10.72
CA PRO A 304 -12.60 7.57 10.54
C PRO A 304 -11.33 7.43 9.69
N SER A 305 -11.20 8.23 8.64
CA SER A 305 -10.06 8.21 7.74
C SER A 305 -9.81 9.61 7.15
N ASP A 306 -8.54 10.02 7.15
CA ASP A 306 -8.05 11.20 6.45
C ASP A 306 -7.21 10.81 5.21
N SER A 307 -7.35 9.57 4.75
CA SER A 307 -6.71 9.04 3.54
C SER A 307 -7.69 8.93 2.38
N ALA A 308 -7.22 8.49 1.22
CA ALA A 308 -8.08 8.22 0.07
C ALA A 308 -8.93 6.95 0.19
N ILE A 309 -8.84 6.22 1.30
CA ILE A 309 -9.57 4.98 1.57
C ILE A 309 -10.59 5.25 2.68
N HIS A 310 -11.86 4.94 2.42
CA HIS A 310 -12.94 5.02 3.38
C HIS A 310 -13.67 3.69 3.48
N CYS A 311 -14.00 3.27 4.69
CA CYS A 311 -14.61 1.97 4.92
C CYS A 311 -15.91 2.10 5.70
N LEU A 312 -16.93 1.36 5.24
CA LEU A 312 -18.23 1.24 5.89
C LEU A 312 -18.44 -0.22 6.29
N VAL A 313 -18.51 -0.49 7.59
CA VAL A 313 -18.67 -1.87 8.08
C VAL A 313 -20.10 -2.37 7.83
N ILE A 314 -20.21 -3.51 7.16
CA ILE A 314 -21.46 -4.22 6.87
C ILE A 314 -21.23 -5.69 7.17
N PRO A 315 -21.58 -6.19 8.38
CA PRO A 315 -21.29 -7.54 8.80
C PRO A 315 -21.92 -8.61 7.91
N GLY A 316 -21.15 -9.64 7.60
CA GLY A 316 -21.55 -10.80 6.81
C GLY A 316 -21.20 -10.69 5.32
N ASN A 317 -20.51 -11.73 4.81
CA ASN A 317 -20.07 -11.79 3.41
C ASN A 317 -21.23 -11.57 2.42
N SER A 318 -22.37 -12.22 2.65
CA SER A 318 -23.56 -12.09 1.80
C SER A 318 -24.14 -10.68 1.82
N ASN A 319 -24.20 -10.04 2.99
CA ASN A 319 -24.76 -8.69 3.14
C ASN A 319 -23.93 -7.64 2.42
N VAL A 320 -22.60 -7.66 2.64
CA VAL A 320 -21.71 -6.67 1.99
C VAL A 320 -21.63 -6.89 0.48
N LYS A 321 -21.75 -8.14 0.01
CA LYS A 321 -21.86 -8.45 -1.44
C LYS A 321 -23.16 -7.90 -2.03
N ALA A 322 -24.29 -8.11 -1.34
CA ALA A 322 -25.59 -7.60 -1.78
C ALA A 322 -25.57 -6.07 -1.90
N MET A 323 -24.97 -5.39 -0.90
CA MET A 323 -24.79 -3.94 -0.92
C MET A 323 -23.91 -3.49 -2.13
N ALA A 324 -22.76 -4.13 -2.34
CA ALA A 324 -21.89 -3.82 -3.48
C ALA A 324 -22.59 -4.05 -4.84
N GLN A 325 -23.43 -5.09 -4.94
CA GLN A 325 -24.24 -5.34 -6.14
C GLN A 325 -25.32 -4.27 -6.35
N ALA A 326 -25.98 -3.83 -5.27
CA ALA A 326 -26.95 -2.74 -5.34
C ALA A 326 -26.30 -1.43 -5.81
N LEU A 327 -25.11 -1.09 -5.29
CA LEU A 327 -24.33 0.06 -5.74
C LEU A 327 -23.93 -0.06 -7.22
N SER A 328 -23.50 -1.25 -7.65
CA SER A 328 -23.16 -1.49 -9.05
C SER A 328 -24.37 -1.28 -10.00
N LYS A 329 -25.58 -1.69 -9.59
CA LYS A 329 -26.82 -1.41 -10.35
C LYS A 329 -27.15 0.08 -10.42
N ASN A 330 -26.68 0.88 -9.45
CA ASN A 330 -26.82 2.34 -9.43
C ASN A 330 -25.61 3.05 -10.11
N GLY A 331 -24.74 2.32 -10.79
CA GLY A 331 -23.64 2.89 -11.56
C GLY A 331 -22.35 3.15 -10.79
N PHE A 332 -22.19 2.63 -9.55
CA PHE A 332 -20.99 2.80 -8.73
C PHE A 332 -20.23 1.48 -8.60
N ASP A 333 -18.92 1.47 -8.94
CA ASP A 333 -18.05 0.32 -8.67
C ASP A 333 -17.38 0.48 -7.30
N VAL A 334 -17.95 -0.20 -6.30
CA VAL A 334 -17.41 -0.31 -4.93
C VAL A 334 -17.20 -1.77 -4.60
N ARG A 335 -16.07 -2.10 -3.97
CA ARG A 335 -15.72 -3.50 -3.70
C ARG A 335 -16.00 -3.89 -2.25
N PRO A 336 -16.64 -5.06 -2.05
CA PRO A 336 -16.78 -5.65 -0.72
C PRO A 336 -15.45 -6.25 -0.27
N ILE A 337 -15.06 -6.04 0.97
CA ILE A 337 -13.99 -6.74 1.66
C ILE A 337 -14.62 -7.81 2.54
N LEU A 338 -14.22 -9.05 2.31
CA LEU A 338 -14.86 -10.23 2.87
C LEU A 338 -13.98 -10.86 3.96
N SER A 339 -14.60 -11.60 4.85
CA SER A 339 -13.88 -12.58 5.66
C SER A 339 -13.31 -13.69 4.73
N PRO A 340 -12.08 -14.19 5.00
CA PRO A 340 -11.19 -13.91 6.11
C PRO A 340 -10.13 -12.81 5.80
N THR A 341 -10.32 -11.96 4.79
CA THR A 341 -9.42 -10.80 4.57
C THR A 341 -9.50 -9.84 5.75
N VAL A 342 -10.70 -9.67 6.28
CA VAL A 342 -10.99 -9.02 7.58
C VAL A 342 -11.67 -10.03 8.50
N PRO A 343 -11.64 -9.85 9.83
CA PRO A 343 -12.33 -10.74 10.75
C PRO A 343 -13.83 -10.85 10.45
N ALA A 344 -14.42 -12.04 10.70
CA ALA A 344 -15.85 -12.23 10.57
C ALA A 344 -16.64 -11.25 11.45
N GLY A 345 -17.71 -10.67 10.89
CA GLY A 345 -18.48 -9.62 11.53
C GLY A 345 -17.92 -8.20 11.32
N THR A 346 -16.80 -8.06 10.64
CA THR A 346 -16.17 -6.78 10.31
C THR A 346 -16.01 -6.57 8.80
N GLU A 347 -16.75 -7.33 8.00
CA GLU A 347 -16.82 -7.16 6.55
C GLU A 347 -17.28 -5.75 6.23
N ARG A 348 -16.80 -5.20 5.10
CA ARG A 348 -17.00 -3.78 4.81
C ARG A 348 -17.04 -3.47 3.32
N LEU A 349 -17.69 -2.39 2.96
CA LEU A 349 -17.42 -1.72 1.70
C LEU A 349 -16.12 -0.93 1.84
N ARG A 350 -15.23 -1.05 0.87
CA ARG A 350 -14.03 -0.23 0.75
C ARG A 350 -14.18 0.73 -0.42
N ILE A 351 -14.22 2.00 -0.12
CA ILE A 351 -14.44 3.11 -1.05
C ILE A 351 -13.10 3.84 -1.21
N CYS A 352 -12.61 3.94 -2.44
CA CYS A 352 -11.41 4.68 -2.77
C CYS A 352 -11.77 5.96 -3.52
N LEU A 353 -11.15 7.07 -3.14
CA LEU A 353 -11.31 8.36 -3.80
C LEU A 353 -10.16 8.62 -4.76
N HIS A 354 -10.48 9.26 -5.87
CA HIS A 354 -9.54 9.56 -6.94
C HIS A 354 -9.69 11.02 -7.39
N VAL A 355 -8.63 11.62 -7.91
CA VAL A 355 -8.69 12.98 -8.46
C VAL A 355 -9.65 13.14 -9.64
N PHE A 356 -10.06 12.04 -10.28
CA PHE A 356 -11.03 12.06 -11.37
C PHE A 356 -12.50 11.91 -10.90
N ASN A 357 -12.73 11.61 -9.62
CA ASN A 357 -14.08 11.71 -9.06
C ASN A 357 -14.47 13.18 -8.87
N THR A 358 -15.78 13.45 -8.86
CA THR A 358 -16.35 14.76 -8.54
C THR A 358 -17.03 14.75 -7.18
N GLU A 359 -17.27 15.94 -6.61
CA GLU A 359 -18.02 16.09 -5.35
C GLU A 359 -19.47 15.58 -5.50
N GLU A 360 -20.07 15.79 -6.66
CA GLU A 360 -21.41 15.31 -6.99
C GLU A 360 -21.46 13.77 -7.03
N GLU A 361 -20.47 13.12 -7.63
CA GLU A 361 -20.38 11.65 -7.66
C GLU A 361 -20.21 11.06 -6.25
N ILE A 362 -19.38 11.68 -5.42
CA ILE A 362 -19.19 11.28 -4.01
C ILE A 362 -20.50 11.45 -3.23
N THR A 363 -21.15 12.58 -3.38
CA THR A 363 -22.45 12.86 -2.71
C THR A 363 -23.51 11.85 -3.15
N ALA A 364 -23.62 11.58 -4.46
CA ALA A 364 -24.58 10.63 -4.99
C ALA A 364 -24.32 9.20 -4.50
N LEU A 365 -23.05 8.77 -4.44
CA LEU A 365 -22.67 7.49 -3.84
C LEU A 365 -23.13 7.39 -2.38
N LEU A 366 -22.80 8.39 -1.55
CA LEU A 366 -23.12 8.39 -0.13
C LEU A 366 -24.65 8.44 0.14
N GLN A 367 -25.40 9.21 -0.64
CA GLN A 367 -26.87 9.23 -0.59
C GLN A 367 -27.48 7.88 -0.97
N THR A 368 -26.92 7.23 -2.02
CA THR A 368 -27.34 5.89 -2.42
C THR A 368 -27.07 4.87 -1.31
N ILE A 369 -25.87 4.90 -0.71
CA ILE A 369 -25.55 4.04 0.45
C ILE A 369 -26.56 4.30 1.59
N LYS A 370 -26.86 5.58 1.91
CA LYS A 370 -27.81 5.92 2.97
C LYS A 370 -29.20 5.34 2.70
N SER A 371 -29.71 5.46 1.48
CA SER A 371 -31.01 4.91 1.09
C SER A 371 -31.08 3.38 1.14
N LEU A 372 -29.95 2.69 0.95
CA LEU A 372 -29.86 1.23 0.99
C LEU A 372 -29.71 0.68 2.43
N ILE A 373 -29.22 1.50 3.37
CA ILE A 373 -29.07 1.11 4.80
C ILE A 373 -30.31 1.44 5.59
N THR A 374 -31.03 2.51 5.22
CA THR A 374 -32.24 2.93 5.92
C THR A 374 -33.45 2.28 5.23
N PRO A 375 -34.18 1.36 5.88
CA PRO A 375 -35.34 0.69 5.30
C PRO A 375 -36.48 1.64 4.98
#